data_3846472179b2a2950d50896b18febbd9
#
_entry.id   3846472179b2a2950d50896b18febbd9
#
_cell.length_a   1.000
_cell.length_b   1.000
_cell.length_c   1.000
_cell.angle_alpha   90.00
_cell.angle_beta   90.00
_cell.angle_gamma   90.00
#
_symmetry.space_group_name_H-M   'P 1'
#
loop_
_entity.id
_entity.type
_entity.pdbx_description
1 polymer ?
#
loop_
_entity_poly.entity_id
_entity_poly.type
_entity_poly.pdbx_seq_one_letter_code
_entity_poly.pdbx_strand_id
1 'polypeptide(L)'
;MVIRLYGAGLEGVDAFPVDVEVDLVRQGLPGFTLVGLAEAAVREARERVFSALRACGFRLPPSRITVNLAPAGRRKSGTAFDLPLALGLLAASGQIPVEALQGRVFAGELSLSGALRPVPGMLPLAIMARQLGLASVILPPDNGAEAAVVRDVAVYTPAHLSQCVAFLLGREELEARQPLPAPPEDAVLSGMDFAEVRGQQGARRALEVAAAGGHNLLMIGPPGSGKTMLAQRLPTILPPLDFEEALEVTKVYSVAGKLAPGQGLVRMRPFRAPHHTVSEGALVGGGLHPLPGEVSLAHRGVLFLDELPEFRKNALEVLRQPLEDGRVTIARAGQSLTYPAACMLVAAMNPCPCGYYGDPDHECTCRPDILHRYRNRLSGPLLDRIDVHVEVPAVPYEDLRGGSPAEDSSTIRKRVLAARERQNDRYAGTACRCNADLGGFLLERYCALDAAGHALMEQAVRALGLSARAYTRVLRLARTIADLEGKDAIAPAHVAEAISLRVLDRPQ
;
A
#
# COMPACT_ATOMS: atom_id res chain seq x y z
N MET A 1 -30.72 -29.36 15.41
CA MET A 1 -29.40 -29.14 16.05
C MET A 1 -28.71 -28.04 15.24
N VAL A 2 -28.40 -26.92 15.87
CA VAL A 2 -27.69 -25.82 15.20
C VAL A 2 -26.21 -26.13 15.18
N ILE A 3 -25.63 -26.16 14.00
CA ILE A 3 -24.19 -26.33 13.76
C ILE A 3 -23.55 -24.93 13.71
N ARG A 4 -22.42 -24.75 14.37
CA ARG A 4 -21.67 -23.50 14.37
C ARG A 4 -20.24 -23.73 13.93
N LEU A 5 -19.75 -22.92 12.99
CA LEU A 5 -18.37 -22.88 12.53
C LEU A 5 -17.95 -21.45 12.21
N TYR A 6 -16.62 -21.21 12.10
CA TYR A 6 -16.08 -19.89 11.84
C TYR A 6 -15.81 -19.66 10.36
N GLY A 7 -16.36 -18.57 9.85
CA GLY A 7 -15.89 -17.85 8.65
C GLY A 7 -15.30 -16.51 9.04
N ALA A 8 -15.01 -15.66 8.05
CA ALA A 8 -14.53 -14.30 8.28
C ALA A 8 -15.17 -13.31 7.31
N GLY A 9 -15.40 -12.10 7.82
CA GLY A 9 -15.73 -10.92 7.02
C GLY A 9 -14.56 -9.95 7.02
N LEU A 10 -14.51 -9.06 6.04
CA LEU A 10 -13.49 -8.00 5.93
C LEU A 10 -14.08 -6.64 6.31
N GLU A 11 -13.28 -5.84 7.03
CA GLU A 11 -13.60 -4.45 7.36
C GLU A 11 -12.31 -3.61 7.23
N GLY A 12 -12.20 -2.81 6.16
CA GLY A 12 -10.97 -2.13 5.82
C GLY A 12 -9.87 -3.13 5.46
N VAL A 13 -8.74 -3.09 6.16
CA VAL A 13 -7.61 -4.02 6.00
C VAL A 13 -7.63 -5.18 6.99
N ASP A 14 -8.62 -5.26 7.85
CA ASP A 14 -8.70 -6.27 8.90
C ASP A 14 -9.86 -7.24 8.66
N ALA A 15 -9.76 -8.43 9.25
CA ALA A 15 -10.83 -9.41 9.25
C ALA A 15 -11.52 -9.45 10.62
N PHE A 16 -12.79 -9.80 10.60
CA PHE A 16 -13.57 -10.07 11.81
C PHE A 16 -14.23 -11.44 11.74
N PRO A 17 -14.37 -12.14 12.89
CA PRO A 17 -14.98 -13.45 12.90
C PRO A 17 -16.46 -13.39 12.56
N VAL A 18 -16.90 -14.37 11.79
CA VAL A 18 -18.32 -14.58 11.45
C VAL A 18 -18.70 -15.99 11.87
N ASP A 19 -19.62 -16.09 12.81
CA ASP A 19 -20.26 -17.36 13.14
C ASP A 19 -21.24 -17.74 12.04
N VAL A 20 -20.95 -18.84 11.38
CA VAL A 20 -21.84 -19.45 10.40
C VAL A 20 -22.67 -20.51 11.15
N GLU A 21 -23.93 -20.19 11.43
CA GLU A 21 -24.84 -21.07 12.14
C GLU A 21 -25.80 -21.70 11.11
N VAL A 22 -25.86 -23.03 11.10
CA VAL A 22 -26.68 -23.79 10.16
C VAL A 22 -27.65 -24.65 10.94
N ASP A 23 -28.96 -24.43 10.70
CA ASP A 23 -30.05 -25.27 11.21
C ASP A 23 -30.73 -26.00 10.05
N LEU A 24 -30.85 -27.32 10.19
CA LEU A 24 -31.48 -28.19 9.21
C LEU A 24 -32.63 -28.95 9.87
N VAL A 25 -33.86 -28.63 9.45
CA VAL A 25 -35.09 -29.25 9.95
C VAL A 25 -35.68 -30.12 8.85
N ARG A 26 -35.81 -31.41 9.13
CA ARG A 26 -36.38 -32.43 8.17
C ARG A 26 -37.89 -32.38 8.03
N GLN A 27 -38.57 -31.52 8.78
CA GLN A 27 -40.04 -31.39 8.76
C GLN A 27 -40.44 -30.10 8.01
N GLY A 28 -41.54 -30.16 7.28
CA GLY A 28 -42.08 -29.02 6.54
C GLY A 28 -41.64 -28.98 5.07
N LEU A 29 -42.04 -27.91 4.37
CA LEU A 29 -41.65 -27.69 2.97
C LEU A 29 -40.14 -27.36 2.86
N PRO A 30 -39.42 -27.98 1.91
CA PRO A 30 -38.03 -27.67 1.65
C PRO A 30 -37.85 -26.18 1.33
N GLY A 31 -36.87 -25.55 1.95
CA GLY A 31 -36.60 -24.15 1.74
C GLY A 31 -35.21 -23.79 2.22
N PHE A 32 -34.65 -22.69 1.72
CA PHE A 32 -33.38 -22.14 2.14
C PHE A 32 -33.51 -20.66 2.50
N THR A 33 -33.16 -20.31 3.70
CA THR A 33 -33.19 -18.93 4.21
C THR A 33 -31.81 -18.54 4.73
N LEU A 34 -31.31 -17.39 4.28
CA LEU A 34 -30.04 -16.82 4.73
C LEU A 34 -30.32 -15.48 5.41
N VAL A 35 -29.86 -15.33 6.65
CA VAL A 35 -29.99 -14.10 7.46
C VAL A 35 -28.65 -13.59 7.93
N GLY A 36 -28.56 -12.34 8.42
CA GLY A 36 -27.33 -11.75 8.97
C GLY A 36 -26.67 -10.71 8.09
N LEU A 37 -27.43 -9.81 7.44
CA LEU A 37 -26.93 -8.74 6.57
C LEU A 37 -26.02 -9.22 5.43
N ALA A 38 -26.38 -10.36 4.82
CA ALA A 38 -25.68 -10.91 3.67
C ALA A 38 -25.95 -10.06 2.41
N GLU A 39 -24.89 -9.66 1.71
CA GLU A 39 -24.98 -8.98 0.41
C GLU A 39 -25.36 -9.94 -0.73
N ALA A 40 -25.61 -9.41 -1.94
CA ALA A 40 -26.06 -10.19 -3.08
C ALA A 40 -25.16 -11.40 -3.37
N ALA A 41 -23.82 -11.19 -3.40
CA ALA A 41 -22.85 -12.25 -3.67
C ALA A 41 -22.94 -13.42 -2.67
N VAL A 42 -23.20 -13.11 -1.38
CA VAL A 42 -23.38 -14.14 -0.33
C VAL A 42 -24.73 -14.84 -0.49
N ARG A 43 -25.78 -14.14 -0.94
CA ARG A 43 -27.08 -14.75 -1.22
C ARG A 43 -27.04 -15.70 -2.41
N GLU A 44 -26.24 -15.40 -3.43
CA GLU A 44 -25.99 -16.25 -4.60
C GLU A 44 -25.17 -17.51 -4.26
N ALA A 45 -24.47 -17.54 -3.11
CA ALA A 45 -23.71 -18.69 -2.64
C ALA A 45 -24.56 -19.98 -2.60
N ARG A 46 -25.87 -19.86 -2.36
CA ARG A 46 -26.80 -21.01 -2.38
C ARG A 46 -26.62 -21.85 -3.64
N GLU A 47 -26.71 -21.23 -4.82
CA GLU A 47 -26.70 -21.97 -6.09
C GLU A 47 -25.31 -22.62 -6.33
N ARG A 48 -24.21 -21.90 -6.00
CA ARG A 48 -22.85 -22.44 -6.11
C ARG A 48 -22.64 -23.62 -5.16
N VAL A 49 -22.99 -23.44 -3.88
CA VAL A 49 -22.81 -24.46 -2.83
C VAL A 49 -23.61 -25.73 -3.14
N PHE A 50 -24.91 -25.58 -3.47
CA PHE A 50 -25.75 -26.77 -3.77
C PHE A 50 -25.27 -27.50 -5.05
N SER A 51 -24.77 -26.77 -6.05
CA SER A 51 -24.20 -27.38 -7.25
C SER A 51 -22.88 -28.11 -6.95
N ALA A 52 -21.98 -27.47 -6.19
CA ALA A 52 -20.72 -28.08 -5.75
C ALA A 52 -20.95 -29.35 -4.91
N LEU A 53 -21.87 -29.31 -3.96
CA LEU A 53 -22.21 -30.47 -3.14
C LEU A 53 -22.68 -31.65 -4.01
N ARG A 54 -23.60 -31.40 -4.96
CA ARG A 54 -24.11 -32.44 -5.90
C ARG A 54 -22.99 -32.99 -6.77
N ALA A 55 -22.12 -32.11 -7.32
CA ALA A 55 -20.99 -32.51 -8.16
C ALA A 55 -19.99 -33.38 -7.40
N CYS A 56 -19.81 -33.13 -6.10
CA CYS A 56 -18.96 -33.93 -5.21
C CYS A 56 -19.66 -35.23 -4.70
N GLY A 57 -20.88 -35.52 -5.12
CA GLY A 57 -21.64 -36.73 -4.70
C GLY A 57 -22.31 -36.62 -3.35
N PHE A 58 -22.28 -35.46 -2.70
CA PHE A 58 -22.97 -35.25 -1.43
C PHE A 58 -24.47 -35.00 -1.65
N ARG A 59 -25.29 -35.63 -0.84
CA ARG A 59 -26.75 -35.51 -0.91
C ARG A 59 -27.30 -34.86 0.36
N LEU A 60 -27.99 -33.76 0.22
CA LEU A 60 -28.72 -33.15 1.32
C LEU A 60 -30.16 -33.71 1.33
N PRO A 61 -30.68 -34.11 2.50
CA PRO A 61 -32.10 -34.54 2.61
C PRO A 61 -33.02 -33.35 2.32
N PRO A 62 -34.24 -33.59 1.78
CA PRO A 62 -35.24 -32.54 1.70
C PRO A 62 -35.53 -31.97 3.08
N SER A 63 -35.25 -30.67 3.26
CA SER A 63 -35.31 -30.03 4.59
C SER A 63 -35.48 -28.52 4.46
N ARG A 64 -35.97 -27.92 5.52
CA ARG A 64 -35.93 -26.49 5.71
C ARG A 64 -34.55 -26.13 6.30
N ILE A 65 -33.78 -25.34 5.57
CA ILE A 65 -32.46 -24.92 5.95
C ILE A 65 -32.49 -23.43 6.31
N THR A 66 -32.00 -23.10 7.49
CA THR A 66 -31.80 -21.71 7.90
C THR A 66 -30.32 -21.50 8.20
N VAL A 67 -29.73 -20.51 7.57
CA VAL A 67 -28.35 -20.11 7.83
C VAL A 67 -28.35 -18.71 8.41
N ASN A 68 -27.64 -18.53 9.52
CA ASN A 68 -27.45 -17.24 10.14
C ASN A 68 -25.94 -16.89 10.12
N LEU A 69 -25.60 -15.68 9.66
CA LEU A 69 -24.25 -15.14 9.67
C LEU A 69 -24.15 -14.08 10.78
N ALA A 70 -23.65 -14.46 11.94
CA ALA A 70 -23.52 -13.55 13.08
C ALA A 70 -22.12 -12.89 13.14
N PRO A 71 -21.98 -11.64 13.60
CA PRO A 71 -23.03 -10.77 14.15
C PRO A 71 -23.86 -10.06 13.07
N ALA A 72 -25.17 -9.91 13.30
CA ALA A 72 -26.08 -9.27 12.33
C ALA A 72 -25.78 -7.77 12.07
N GLY A 73 -25.05 -7.09 12.97
CA GLY A 73 -24.70 -5.67 12.83
C GLY A 73 -23.61 -5.34 11.81
N ARG A 74 -22.91 -6.35 11.28
CA ARG A 74 -21.83 -6.18 10.29
C ARG A 74 -22.23 -6.77 8.95
N ARG A 75 -21.92 -6.06 7.85
CA ARG A 75 -22.18 -6.56 6.49
C ARG A 75 -21.21 -7.68 6.14
N LYS A 76 -21.71 -8.71 5.44
CA LYS A 76 -20.93 -9.81 4.89
C LYS A 76 -20.98 -9.71 3.39
N SER A 77 -19.80 -9.54 2.77
CA SER A 77 -19.61 -9.37 1.33
C SER A 77 -18.68 -10.44 0.77
N GLY A 78 -18.71 -10.62 -0.54
CA GLY A 78 -17.82 -11.52 -1.26
C GLY A 78 -18.27 -12.98 -1.25
N THR A 79 -17.42 -13.84 -1.79
CA THR A 79 -17.69 -15.26 -2.05
C THR A 79 -16.99 -16.20 -1.05
N ALA A 80 -16.27 -15.64 -0.07
CA ALA A 80 -15.49 -16.41 0.90
C ALA A 80 -16.34 -17.35 1.79
N PHE A 81 -17.65 -17.14 1.84
CA PHE A 81 -18.58 -17.94 2.65
C PHE A 81 -19.04 -19.23 2.00
N ASP A 82 -18.71 -19.50 0.71
CA ASP A 82 -19.17 -20.71 0.02
C ASP A 82 -18.66 -21.98 0.73
N LEU A 83 -17.38 -22.03 1.06
CA LEU A 83 -16.79 -23.18 1.76
C LEU A 83 -17.39 -23.39 3.16
N PRO A 84 -17.44 -22.42 4.08
CA PRO A 84 -18.06 -22.63 5.38
C PRO A 84 -19.55 -22.97 5.30
N LEU A 85 -20.29 -22.43 4.33
CA LEU A 85 -21.67 -22.81 4.10
C LEU A 85 -21.82 -24.29 3.70
N ALA A 86 -20.98 -24.76 2.76
CA ALA A 86 -20.97 -26.16 2.32
C ALA A 86 -20.67 -27.11 3.49
N LEU A 87 -19.63 -26.82 4.28
CA LEU A 87 -19.23 -27.64 5.41
C LEU A 87 -20.27 -27.63 6.54
N GLY A 88 -20.89 -26.48 6.81
CA GLY A 88 -21.99 -26.36 7.77
C GLY A 88 -23.20 -27.20 7.38
N LEU A 89 -23.58 -27.23 6.09
CA LEU A 89 -24.63 -28.05 5.56
C LEU A 89 -24.33 -29.57 5.67
N LEU A 90 -23.08 -29.94 5.37
CA LEU A 90 -22.64 -31.34 5.50
C LEU A 90 -22.64 -31.79 6.97
N ALA A 91 -22.21 -30.95 7.89
CA ALA A 91 -22.29 -31.26 9.32
C ALA A 91 -23.71 -31.32 9.83
N ALA A 92 -24.61 -30.40 9.42
CA ALA A 92 -26.01 -30.41 9.80
C ALA A 92 -26.76 -31.61 9.25
N SER A 93 -26.31 -32.17 8.12
CA SER A 93 -26.87 -33.42 7.56
C SER A 93 -26.27 -34.71 8.15
N GLY A 94 -25.24 -34.59 9.00
CA GLY A 94 -24.54 -35.72 9.66
C GLY A 94 -23.46 -36.38 8.79
N GLN A 95 -23.02 -35.72 7.71
CA GLN A 95 -21.98 -36.27 6.82
C GLN A 95 -20.55 -35.92 7.26
N ILE A 96 -20.42 -34.91 8.14
CA ILE A 96 -19.15 -34.53 8.79
C ILE A 96 -19.42 -34.40 10.29
N PRO A 97 -18.56 -34.93 11.18
CA PRO A 97 -18.68 -34.73 12.61
C PRO A 97 -18.43 -33.24 12.96
N VAL A 98 -19.21 -32.69 13.91
CA VAL A 98 -19.13 -31.27 14.30
C VAL A 98 -17.75 -30.94 14.91
N GLU A 99 -17.18 -31.90 15.60
CA GLU A 99 -15.87 -31.80 16.26
C GLU A 99 -14.75 -31.51 15.26
N ALA A 100 -14.86 -31.99 14.02
CA ALA A 100 -13.88 -31.75 12.97
C ALA A 100 -13.86 -30.28 12.50
N LEU A 101 -14.91 -29.50 12.78
CA LEU A 101 -15.00 -28.09 12.43
C LEU A 101 -14.49 -27.14 13.53
N GLN A 102 -14.34 -27.65 14.76
CA GLN A 102 -13.97 -26.84 15.92
C GLN A 102 -12.51 -26.37 15.84
N GLY A 103 -12.24 -25.17 16.37
CA GLY A 103 -10.88 -24.60 16.42
C GLY A 103 -10.33 -24.20 15.05
N ARG A 104 -11.17 -24.09 14.02
CA ARG A 104 -10.79 -23.81 12.62
C ARG A 104 -11.59 -22.66 12.03
N VAL A 105 -10.96 -21.92 11.11
CA VAL A 105 -11.65 -20.94 10.25
C VAL A 105 -11.64 -21.46 8.83
N PHE A 106 -12.75 -21.26 8.14
CA PHE A 106 -12.94 -21.70 6.75
C PHE A 106 -13.25 -20.50 5.88
N ALA A 107 -12.59 -20.39 4.73
CA ALA A 107 -12.91 -19.43 3.70
C ALA A 107 -12.53 -19.94 2.31
N GLY A 108 -13.33 -19.58 1.31
CA GLY A 108 -13.07 -19.94 -0.09
C GLY A 108 -14.33 -19.89 -0.92
N GLU A 109 -14.18 -19.53 -2.18
CA GLU A 109 -15.24 -19.63 -3.18
C GLU A 109 -15.29 -21.05 -3.74
N LEU A 110 -16.47 -21.56 -4.01
CA LEU A 110 -16.66 -22.86 -4.65
C LEU A 110 -17.07 -22.68 -6.12
N SER A 111 -16.33 -23.35 -7.01
CA SER A 111 -16.84 -23.57 -8.37
C SER A 111 -18.03 -24.53 -8.35
N LEU A 112 -18.81 -24.57 -9.42
CA LEU A 112 -19.96 -25.49 -9.52
C LEU A 112 -19.53 -26.98 -9.49
N SER A 113 -18.26 -27.28 -9.82
CA SER A 113 -17.67 -28.62 -9.72
C SER A 113 -17.10 -28.96 -8.35
N GLY A 114 -16.99 -27.98 -7.43
CA GLY A 114 -16.45 -28.15 -6.08
C GLY A 114 -14.97 -27.78 -5.93
N ALA A 115 -14.30 -27.22 -6.96
CA ALA A 115 -12.96 -26.70 -6.80
C ALA A 115 -12.96 -25.41 -5.97
N LEU A 116 -11.95 -25.25 -5.09
CA LEU A 116 -11.76 -24.05 -4.29
C LEU A 116 -11.04 -22.99 -5.12
N ARG A 117 -11.63 -21.79 -5.15
CA ARG A 117 -11.11 -20.62 -5.84
C ARG A 117 -10.62 -19.54 -4.87
N PRO A 118 -9.57 -18.79 -5.23
CA PRO A 118 -9.00 -17.77 -4.37
C PRO A 118 -10.01 -16.65 -4.06
N VAL A 119 -9.88 -16.11 -2.85
CA VAL A 119 -10.68 -15.01 -2.35
C VAL A 119 -9.78 -13.95 -1.70
N PRO A 120 -10.15 -12.66 -1.71
CA PRO A 120 -9.34 -11.62 -1.11
C PRO A 120 -9.35 -11.68 0.42
N GLY A 121 -8.28 -11.18 1.06
CA GLY A 121 -8.24 -10.94 2.50
C GLY A 121 -7.85 -12.15 3.36
N MET A 122 -7.11 -13.11 2.82
CA MET A 122 -6.77 -14.32 3.57
C MET A 122 -5.62 -14.12 4.56
N LEU A 123 -4.73 -13.16 4.34
CA LEU A 123 -3.76 -12.75 5.37
C LEU A 123 -4.44 -12.12 6.59
N PRO A 124 -5.32 -11.11 6.48
CA PRO A 124 -6.09 -10.61 7.63
C PRO A 124 -6.88 -11.70 8.34
N LEU A 125 -7.46 -12.65 7.60
CA LEU A 125 -8.19 -13.78 8.19
C LEU A 125 -7.26 -14.65 9.05
N ALA A 126 -6.07 -14.99 8.57
CA ALA A 126 -5.11 -15.78 9.34
C ALA A 126 -4.63 -15.03 10.59
N ILE A 127 -4.43 -13.71 10.51
CA ILE A 127 -4.11 -12.86 11.66
C ILE A 127 -5.25 -12.90 12.71
N MET A 128 -6.49 -12.76 12.27
CA MET A 128 -7.68 -12.88 13.13
C MET A 128 -7.75 -14.26 13.79
N ALA A 129 -7.52 -15.35 13.04
CA ALA A 129 -7.52 -16.71 13.59
C ALA A 129 -6.49 -16.86 14.72
N ARG A 130 -5.27 -16.33 14.55
CA ARG A 130 -4.24 -16.29 15.60
C ARG A 130 -4.69 -15.52 16.82
N GLN A 131 -5.29 -14.34 16.64
CA GLN A 131 -5.78 -13.50 17.75
C GLN A 131 -6.89 -14.19 18.56
N LEU A 132 -7.69 -15.05 17.94
CA LEU A 132 -8.73 -15.85 18.58
C LEU A 132 -8.21 -17.16 19.17
N GLY A 133 -6.92 -17.47 19.04
CA GLY A 133 -6.33 -18.73 19.52
C GLY A 133 -6.81 -19.97 18.77
N LEU A 134 -7.25 -19.81 17.48
CA LEU A 134 -7.70 -20.92 16.65
C LEU A 134 -6.50 -21.67 16.06
N ALA A 135 -6.61 -23.00 16.02
CA ALA A 135 -5.49 -23.87 15.67
C ALA A 135 -5.15 -23.82 14.16
N SER A 136 -6.14 -23.62 13.31
CA SER A 136 -5.93 -23.69 11.86
C SER A 136 -6.91 -22.89 11.02
N VAL A 137 -6.47 -22.60 9.79
CA VAL A 137 -7.31 -22.05 8.73
C VAL A 137 -7.32 -22.99 7.53
N ILE A 138 -8.45 -23.09 6.85
CA ILE A 138 -8.64 -23.89 5.64
C ILE A 138 -9.05 -22.97 4.51
N LEU A 139 -8.19 -22.87 3.49
CA LEU A 139 -8.23 -21.84 2.44
C LEU A 139 -7.98 -22.46 1.05
N PRO A 140 -8.32 -21.74 -0.02
CA PRO A 140 -7.90 -22.12 -1.37
C PRO A 140 -6.37 -22.17 -1.54
N PRO A 141 -5.83 -23.01 -2.44
CA PRO A 141 -4.39 -23.19 -2.65
C PRO A 141 -3.63 -21.89 -2.95
N ASP A 142 -4.21 -21.01 -3.78
CA ASP A 142 -3.58 -19.75 -4.19
C ASP A 142 -3.43 -18.74 -3.04
N ASN A 143 -4.26 -18.84 -2.00
CA ASN A 143 -4.20 -18.00 -0.81
C ASN A 143 -3.27 -18.56 0.28
N GLY A 144 -2.81 -19.79 0.14
CA GLY A 144 -2.04 -20.46 1.19
C GLY A 144 -0.76 -19.75 1.55
N ALA A 145 -0.05 -19.18 0.57
CA ALA A 145 1.24 -18.52 0.80
C ALA A 145 1.13 -17.22 1.61
N GLU A 146 0.09 -16.39 1.37
CA GLU A 146 -0.15 -15.18 2.15
C GLU A 146 -0.56 -15.48 3.60
N ALA A 147 -1.39 -16.50 3.80
CA ALA A 147 -1.85 -16.91 5.13
C ALA A 147 -0.73 -17.58 5.95
N ALA A 148 0.13 -18.38 5.31
CA ALA A 148 1.23 -19.08 5.97
C ALA A 148 2.31 -18.16 6.57
N VAL A 149 2.30 -16.87 6.24
CA VAL A 149 3.16 -15.85 6.88
C VAL A 149 2.86 -15.72 8.38
N VAL A 150 1.61 -15.99 8.78
CA VAL A 150 1.16 -15.89 10.16
C VAL A 150 1.63 -17.13 10.93
N ARG A 151 2.52 -16.94 11.89
CA ARG A 151 3.01 -18.01 12.78
C ARG A 151 1.90 -18.45 13.74
N ASP A 152 2.03 -19.65 14.29
CA ASP A 152 1.15 -20.24 15.32
C ASP A 152 -0.28 -20.57 14.83
N VAL A 153 -0.52 -20.57 13.52
CA VAL A 153 -1.76 -21.02 12.88
C VAL A 153 -1.41 -21.96 11.72
N ALA A 154 -1.89 -23.19 11.77
CA ALA A 154 -1.68 -24.13 10.66
C ALA A 154 -2.58 -23.77 9.47
N VAL A 155 -1.99 -23.68 8.28
CA VAL A 155 -2.70 -23.33 7.04
C VAL A 155 -2.83 -24.56 6.17
N TYR A 156 -4.06 -25.01 5.93
CA TYR A 156 -4.35 -26.13 5.04
C TYR A 156 -5.03 -25.64 3.76
N THR A 157 -4.61 -26.19 2.63
CA THR A 157 -5.02 -25.68 1.32
C THR A 157 -5.55 -26.78 0.40
N PRO A 158 -6.73 -27.37 0.71
CA PRO A 158 -7.35 -28.31 -0.19
C PRO A 158 -7.73 -27.65 -1.52
N ALA A 159 -7.49 -28.34 -2.64
CA ALA A 159 -7.85 -27.86 -3.97
C ALA A 159 -9.35 -28.04 -4.29
N HIS A 160 -10.01 -28.94 -3.58
CA HIS A 160 -11.38 -29.35 -3.89
C HIS A 160 -12.19 -29.62 -2.61
N LEU A 161 -13.51 -29.40 -2.67
CA LEU A 161 -14.41 -29.65 -1.53
C LEU A 161 -14.33 -31.09 -1.04
N SER A 162 -14.29 -32.08 -1.94
CA SER A 162 -14.15 -33.49 -1.55
C SER A 162 -12.86 -33.78 -0.80
N GLN A 163 -11.75 -33.16 -1.19
CA GLN A 163 -10.46 -33.25 -0.49
C GLN A 163 -10.56 -32.62 0.91
N CYS A 164 -11.17 -31.45 1.01
CA CYS A 164 -11.41 -30.79 2.30
C CYS A 164 -12.22 -31.70 3.24
N VAL A 165 -13.29 -32.33 2.74
CA VAL A 165 -14.11 -33.27 3.50
C VAL A 165 -13.32 -34.54 3.89
N ALA A 166 -12.52 -35.10 2.98
CA ALA A 166 -11.68 -36.27 3.26
C ALA A 166 -10.65 -35.95 4.38
N PHE A 167 -10.04 -34.78 4.34
CA PHE A 167 -9.13 -34.30 5.39
C PHE A 167 -9.84 -34.15 6.74
N LEU A 168 -11.03 -33.53 6.76
CA LEU A 168 -11.82 -33.36 8.00
C LEU A 168 -12.30 -34.68 8.60
N LEU A 169 -12.49 -35.71 7.76
CA LEU A 169 -12.82 -37.06 8.17
C LEU A 169 -11.60 -37.93 8.55
N GLY A 170 -10.38 -37.38 8.45
CA GLY A 170 -9.15 -38.14 8.70
C GLY A 170 -8.84 -39.21 7.66
N ARG A 171 -9.44 -39.13 6.45
CA ARG A 171 -9.24 -40.09 5.35
C ARG A 171 -8.08 -39.70 4.44
N GLU A 172 -7.71 -38.44 4.46
CA GLU A 172 -6.61 -37.87 3.68
C GLU A 172 -5.81 -36.93 4.58
N GLU A 173 -4.51 -36.98 4.53
CA GLU A 173 -3.61 -36.06 5.22
C GLU A 173 -3.27 -34.88 4.31
N LEU A 174 -3.33 -33.68 4.83
CA LEU A 174 -2.84 -32.46 4.19
C LEU A 174 -1.68 -31.91 4.99
N GLU A 175 -0.59 -31.63 4.30
CA GLU A 175 0.53 -30.91 4.92
C GLU A 175 0.19 -29.43 5.13
N ALA A 176 0.52 -28.94 6.31
CA ALA A 176 0.38 -27.51 6.59
C ALA A 176 1.35 -26.69 5.73
N ARG A 177 0.81 -25.67 5.06
CA ARG A 177 1.59 -24.79 4.20
C ARG A 177 2.66 -24.06 5.01
N GLN A 178 3.91 -24.16 4.58
CA GLN A 178 5.02 -23.45 5.19
C GLN A 178 5.18 -22.04 4.59
N PRO A 179 5.64 -21.06 5.38
CA PRO A 179 5.99 -19.74 4.86
C PRO A 179 7.04 -19.85 3.76
N LEU A 180 6.88 -19.09 2.69
CA LEU A 180 7.89 -19.04 1.65
C LEU A 180 9.18 -18.40 2.18
N PRO A 181 10.36 -18.93 1.84
CA PRO A 181 11.61 -18.31 2.17
C PRO A 181 11.70 -16.88 1.57
N ALA A 182 12.42 -16.00 2.24
CA ALA A 182 12.68 -14.68 1.68
C ALA A 182 13.55 -14.85 0.42
N PRO A 183 13.18 -14.23 -0.72
CA PRO A 183 14.09 -14.17 -1.85
C PRO A 183 15.34 -13.39 -1.43
N PRO A 184 16.52 -13.70 -2.00
CA PRO A 184 17.73 -12.91 -1.77
C PRO A 184 17.48 -11.45 -2.14
N GLU A 185 18.02 -10.53 -1.36
CA GLU A 185 17.80 -9.08 -1.55
C GLU A 185 18.19 -8.60 -2.96
N ASP A 186 19.27 -9.17 -3.52
CA ASP A 186 19.76 -8.81 -4.85
C ASP A 186 18.84 -9.27 -5.98
N ALA A 187 18.09 -10.34 -5.80
CA ALA A 187 17.13 -10.82 -6.81
C ALA A 187 15.90 -9.90 -6.94
N VAL A 188 15.63 -9.11 -5.91
CA VAL A 188 14.47 -8.21 -5.82
C VAL A 188 14.69 -6.92 -6.61
N LEU A 189 15.96 -6.52 -6.85
CA LEU A 189 16.33 -5.25 -7.50
C LEU A 189 16.77 -5.42 -8.96
N SER A 190 16.66 -6.62 -9.54
CA SER A 190 17.12 -6.91 -10.90
C SER A 190 16.35 -6.11 -11.95
N GLY A 191 17.05 -5.27 -12.70
CA GLY A 191 16.54 -4.66 -13.94
C GLY A 191 16.52 -3.16 -14.04
N MET A 192 16.69 -2.41 -12.93
CA MET A 192 16.78 -0.94 -12.96
C MET A 192 17.87 -0.47 -12.00
N ASP A 193 18.80 0.36 -12.49
CA ASP A 193 19.89 0.86 -11.69
C ASP A 193 20.13 2.36 -11.94
N PHE A 194 20.56 3.10 -10.90
CA PHE A 194 20.98 4.49 -11.02
C PHE A 194 22.23 4.67 -11.88
N ALA A 195 23.04 3.63 -12.08
CA ALA A 195 24.17 3.63 -13.01
C ALA A 195 23.74 3.91 -14.46
N GLU A 196 22.49 3.63 -14.82
CA GLU A 196 21.92 3.93 -16.15
C GLU A 196 21.55 5.41 -16.33
N VAL A 197 21.47 6.18 -15.23
CA VAL A 197 21.15 7.60 -15.25
C VAL A 197 22.39 8.42 -15.55
N ARG A 198 22.49 8.91 -16.76
CA ARG A 198 23.61 9.75 -17.19
C ARG A 198 23.36 11.21 -16.85
N GLY A 199 24.39 11.91 -16.40
CA GLY A 199 24.27 13.29 -15.93
C GLY A 199 23.34 13.42 -14.73
N GLN A 200 22.50 14.44 -14.70
CA GLN A 200 21.41 14.67 -13.71
C GLN A 200 21.88 14.64 -12.24
N GLN A 201 23.09 15.12 -11.94
CA GLN A 201 23.67 15.04 -10.59
C GLN A 201 22.78 15.69 -9.53
N GLY A 202 22.21 16.86 -9.83
CA GLY A 202 21.29 17.56 -8.90
C GLY A 202 20.03 16.77 -8.60
N ALA A 203 19.41 16.16 -9.63
CA ALA A 203 18.21 15.33 -9.46
C ALA A 203 18.51 14.03 -8.70
N ARG A 204 19.67 13.40 -8.98
CA ARG A 204 20.12 12.20 -8.25
C ARG A 204 20.34 12.51 -6.77
N ARG A 205 21.01 13.64 -6.45
CA ARG A 205 21.20 14.09 -5.07
C ARG A 205 19.87 14.40 -4.37
N ALA A 206 18.95 15.07 -5.05
CA ALA A 206 17.61 15.32 -4.53
C ALA A 206 16.84 14.03 -4.21
N LEU A 207 16.93 13.01 -5.08
CA LEU A 207 16.34 11.69 -4.85
C LEU A 207 17.00 10.94 -3.68
N GLU A 208 18.32 11.02 -3.54
CA GLU A 208 19.05 10.47 -2.40
C GLU A 208 18.59 11.11 -1.07
N VAL A 209 18.52 12.45 -1.02
CA VAL A 209 18.02 13.18 0.16
C VAL A 209 16.56 12.80 0.45
N ALA A 210 15.72 12.75 -0.59
CA ALA A 210 14.32 12.37 -0.45
C ALA A 210 14.17 10.93 0.06
N ALA A 211 14.93 9.97 -0.44
CA ALA A 211 14.95 8.58 0.02
C ALA A 211 15.43 8.47 1.47
N ALA A 212 16.50 9.19 1.82
CA ALA A 212 17.08 9.18 3.16
C ALA A 212 16.13 9.76 4.22
N GLY A 213 15.39 10.83 3.91
CA GLY A 213 14.51 11.50 4.85
C GLY A 213 13.04 11.11 4.75
N GLY A 214 12.62 10.37 3.72
CA GLY A 214 11.21 10.09 3.42
C GLY A 214 10.44 11.30 2.89
N HIS A 215 11.14 12.23 2.23
CA HIS A 215 10.59 13.49 1.77
C HIS A 215 9.80 13.36 0.46
N ASN A 216 8.67 14.03 0.36
CA ASN A 216 7.95 14.18 -0.90
C ASN A 216 8.75 15.07 -1.87
N LEU A 217 8.73 14.72 -3.16
CA LEU A 217 9.59 15.33 -4.17
C LEU A 217 8.81 15.72 -5.44
N LEU A 218 9.10 16.89 -5.97
CA LEU A 218 8.62 17.39 -7.27
C LEU A 218 9.80 17.64 -8.21
N MET A 219 9.78 17.00 -9.37
CA MET A 219 10.72 17.18 -10.46
C MET A 219 10.12 18.09 -11.53
N ILE A 220 10.87 19.13 -11.93
CA ILE A 220 10.45 20.09 -12.94
C ILE A 220 11.47 20.09 -14.06
N GLY A 221 11.05 19.90 -15.30
CA GLY A 221 11.97 19.90 -16.44
C GLY A 221 11.28 19.65 -17.76
N PRO A 222 11.98 19.87 -18.88
CA PRO A 222 11.43 19.72 -20.23
C PRO A 222 11.01 18.26 -20.50
N PRO A 223 10.19 18.04 -21.53
CA PRO A 223 9.89 16.70 -22.01
C PRO A 223 11.19 15.96 -22.38
N GLY A 224 11.24 14.65 -22.08
CA GLY A 224 12.44 13.84 -22.38
C GLY A 224 13.62 14.01 -21.42
N SER A 225 13.55 14.85 -20.39
CA SER A 225 14.65 15.05 -19.42
C SER A 225 14.91 13.86 -18.47
N GLY A 226 14.14 12.78 -18.56
CA GLY A 226 14.34 11.55 -17.77
C GLY A 226 13.63 11.50 -16.42
N LYS A 227 12.66 12.39 -16.13
CA LYS A 227 11.93 12.45 -14.85
C LYS A 227 11.28 11.11 -14.47
N THR A 228 10.57 10.49 -15.39
CA THR A 228 9.91 9.19 -15.19
C THR A 228 10.95 8.09 -14.93
N MET A 229 12.07 8.11 -15.68
CA MET A 229 13.18 7.17 -15.50
C MET A 229 13.81 7.28 -14.10
N LEU A 230 14.03 8.51 -13.63
CA LEU A 230 14.53 8.77 -12.27
C LEU A 230 13.57 8.28 -11.19
N ALA A 231 12.26 8.56 -11.34
CA ALA A 231 11.24 8.13 -10.39
C ALA A 231 11.15 6.60 -10.28
N GLN A 232 11.22 5.88 -11.40
CA GLN A 232 11.15 4.41 -11.44
C GLN A 232 12.33 3.74 -10.74
N ARG A 233 13.49 4.42 -10.66
CA ARG A 233 14.68 3.91 -9.97
C ARG A 233 14.70 4.21 -8.47
N LEU A 234 13.87 5.12 -7.99
CA LEU A 234 13.81 5.48 -6.57
C LEU A 234 13.64 4.27 -5.63
N PRO A 235 12.77 3.28 -5.93
CA PRO A 235 12.64 2.09 -5.08
C PRO A 235 13.96 1.33 -4.87
N THR A 236 14.92 1.41 -5.80
CA THR A 236 16.19 0.69 -5.70
C THR A 236 17.14 1.26 -4.64
N ILE A 237 16.94 2.51 -4.24
CA ILE A 237 17.74 3.18 -3.20
C ILE A 237 16.98 3.34 -1.87
N LEU A 238 15.69 3.01 -1.83
CA LEU A 238 14.93 3.02 -0.57
C LEU A 238 15.36 1.88 0.36
N PRO A 239 15.28 2.06 1.69
CA PRO A 239 15.45 0.97 2.65
C PRO A 239 14.49 -0.19 2.35
N PRO A 240 14.88 -1.45 2.59
CA PRO A 240 13.97 -2.59 2.46
C PRO A 240 12.78 -2.43 3.42
N LEU A 241 11.67 -3.11 3.13
CA LEU A 241 10.58 -3.21 4.10
C LEU A 241 11.03 -4.11 5.26
N ASP A 242 10.84 -3.65 6.48
CA ASP A 242 10.91 -4.55 7.63
C ASP A 242 9.71 -5.52 7.64
N PHE A 243 9.69 -6.47 8.57
CA PHE A 243 8.62 -7.48 8.61
C PHE A 243 7.24 -6.87 8.83
N GLU A 244 7.13 -5.90 9.73
CA GLU A 244 5.85 -5.25 10.07
C GLU A 244 5.38 -4.36 8.90
N GLU A 245 6.27 -3.59 8.28
CA GLU A 245 5.96 -2.83 7.07
C GLU A 245 5.51 -3.75 5.92
N ALA A 246 6.21 -4.87 5.70
CA ALA A 246 5.84 -5.85 4.69
C ALA A 246 4.46 -6.46 4.97
N LEU A 247 4.14 -6.71 6.24
CA LEU A 247 2.84 -7.21 6.67
C LEU A 247 1.73 -6.18 6.42
N GLU A 248 1.97 -4.89 6.78
CA GLU A 248 1.03 -3.79 6.49
C GLU A 248 0.72 -3.68 4.99
N VAL A 249 1.76 -3.69 4.15
CA VAL A 249 1.60 -3.63 2.69
C VAL A 249 0.86 -4.86 2.18
N THR A 250 1.23 -6.05 2.62
CA THR A 250 0.61 -7.30 2.18
C THR A 250 -0.87 -7.36 2.55
N LYS A 251 -1.26 -6.87 3.72
CA LYS A 251 -2.69 -6.74 4.09
C LYS A 251 -3.48 -5.91 3.08
N VAL A 252 -2.94 -4.75 2.67
CA VAL A 252 -3.59 -3.89 1.67
C VAL A 252 -3.76 -4.62 0.34
N TYR A 253 -2.71 -5.30 -0.13
CA TYR A 253 -2.74 -6.05 -1.39
C TYR A 253 -3.65 -7.28 -1.31
N SER A 254 -3.68 -7.98 -0.18
CA SER A 254 -4.57 -9.12 0.09
C SER A 254 -6.04 -8.71 0.00
N VAL A 255 -6.43 -7.64 0.71
CA VAL A 255 -7.82 -7.12 0.68
C VAL A 255 -8.20 -6.57 -0.68
N ALA A 256 -7.25 -5.95 -1.40
CA ALA A 256 -7.47 -5.47 -2.76
C ALA A 256 -7.56 -6.60 -3.81
N GLY A 257 -7.26 -7.86 -3.45
CA GLY A 257 -7.18 -8.98 -4.38
C GLY A 257 -6.06 -8.81 -5.42
N LYS A 258 -4.96 -8.15 -5.04
CA LYS A 258 -3.83 -7.81 -5.94
C LYS A 258 -2.53 -8.57 -5.62
N LEU A 259 -2.58 -9.55 -4.74
CA LEU A 259 -1.48 -10.49 -4.58
C LEU A 259 -1.44 -11.46 -5.76
N ALA A 260 -0.25 -11.73 -6.27
CA ALA A 260 -0.09 -12.77 -7.28
C ALA A 260 -0.38 -14.16 -6.68
N PRO A 261 -0.92 -15.10 -7.45
CA PRO A 261 -1.12 -16.48 -6.98
C PRO A 261 0.16 -17.05 -6.38
N GLY A 262 0.04 -17.60 -5.16
CA GLY A 262 1.18 -18.16 -4.45
C GLY A 262 2.18 -17.17 -3.88
N GLN A 263 1.91 -15.86 -3.94
CA GLN A 263 2.73 -14.84 -3.31
C GLN A 263 2.47 -14.80 -1.79
N GLY A 264 3.54 -14.81 -1.01
CA GLY A 264 3.50 -14.59 0.43
C GLY A 264 3.56 -13.09 0.77
N LEU A 265 4.61 -12.65 1.49
CA LEU A 265 4.80 -11.21 1.78
C LEU A 265 5.21 -10.40 0.56
N VAL A 266 4.67 -9.20 0.45
CA VAL A 266 5.19 -8.13 -0.42
C VAL A 266 6.45 -7.58 0.25
N ARG A 267 7.62 -7.85 -0.34
CA ARG A 267 8.92 -7.45 0.25
C ARG A 267 9.54 -6.23 -0.41
N MET A 268 9.07 -5.89 -1.61
CA MET A 268 9.49 -4.67 -2.30
C MET A 268 8.58 -3.51 -1.91
N ARG A 269 9.18 -2.32 -1.75
CA ARG A 269 8.38 -1.11 -1.61
C ARG A 269 7.56 -0.88 -2.87
N PRO A 270 6.22 -0.77 -2.76
CA PRO A 270 5.37 -0.56 -3.92
C PRO A 270 5.74 0.71 -4.68
N PHE A 271 5.71 0.64 -6.01
CA PHE A 271 5.77 1.79 -6.90
C PHE A 271 4.46 1.85 -7.69
N ARG A 272 3.67 2.91 -7.43
CA ARG A 272 2.38 3.11 -8.08
C ARG A 272 2.42 4.37 -8.93
N ALA A 273 2.09 4.24 -10.20
CA ALA A 273 2.11 5.33 -11.17
C ALA A 273 0.76 5.42 -11.91
N PRO A 274 -0.30 5.93 -11.25
CA PRO A 274 -1.58 6.08 -11.91
C PRO A 274 -1.50 7.15 -13.01
N HIS A 275 -2.21 6.90 -14.12
CA HIS A 275 -2.32 7.88 -15.20
C HIS A 275 -3.12 9.11 -14.75
N HIS A 276 -2.84 10.29 -15.30
CA HIS A 276 -3.51 11.56 -14.92
C HIS A 276 -5.04 11.56 -15.13
N THR A 277 -5.58 10.64 -15.94
CA THR A 277 -7.03 10.47 -16.13
C THR A 277 -7.71 9.67 -15.02
N VAL A 278 -6.96 9.19 -14.01
CA VAL A 278 -7.49 8.41 -12.89
C VAL A 278 -8.64 9.14 -12.19
N SER A 279 -9.70 8.40 -11.82
CA SER A 279 -10.80 8.97 -11.03
C SER A 279 -10.40 9.13 -9.56
N GLU A 280 -11.07 10.04 -8.84
CA GLU A 280 -10.87 10.22 -7.38
C GLU A 280 -11.03 8.89 -6.63
N GLY A 281 -12.09 8.12 -6.96
CA GLY A 281 -12.34 6.84 -6.32
C GLY A 281 -11.29 5.77 -6.63
N ALA A 282 -10.65 5.79 -7.80
CA ALA A 282 -9.56 4.89 -8.10
C ALA A 282 -8.24 5.33 -7.41
N LEU A 283 -8.06 6.64 -7.21
CA LEU A 283 -6.88 7.19 -6.57
C LEU A 283 -6.89 6.94 -5.05
N VAL A 284 -7.95 7.31 -4.34
CA VAL A 284 -8.03 7.20 -2.87
C VAL A 284 -8.79 5.97 -2.40
N GLY A 285 -9.56 5.35 -3.26
CA GLY A 285 -10.42 4.22 -2.93
C GLY A 285 -11.91 4.61 -2.94
N GLY A 286 -12.75 3.62 -3.05
CA GLY A 286 -14.20 3.83 -3.15
C GLY A 286 -14.92 2.67 -3.84
N GLY A 287 -16.09 2.98 -4.41
CA GLY A 287 -16.95 1.99 -5.04
C GLY A 287 -18.13 1.60 -4.15
N LEU A 288 -18.99 0.69 -4.64
CA LEU A 288 -20.12 0.14 -3.90
C LEU A 288 -19.62 -0.67 -2.69
N HIS A 289 -18.56 -1.44 -2.90
CA HIS A 289 -17.76 -2.11 -1.89
C HIS A 289 -16.43 -1.36 -1.81
N PRO A 290 -16.23 -0.50 -0.81
CA PRO A 290 -15.04 0.34 -0.76
C PRO A 290 -13.76 -0.50 -0.73
N LEU A 291 -12.94 -0.38 -1.77
CA LEU A 291 -11.62 -1.00 -1.88
C LEU A 291 -10.54 0.06 -1.76
N PRO A 292 -9.31 -0.31 -1.34
CA PRO A 292 -8.19 0.60 -1.28
C PRO A 292 -7.82 1.09 -2.69
N GLY A 293 -7.55 2.41 -2.82
CA GLY A 293 -7.11 3.04 -4.06
C GLY A 293 -5.59 3.01 -4.24
N GLU A 294 -5.10 3.67 -5.31
CA GLU A 294 -3.68 3.70 -5.66
C GLU A 294 -2.79 4.28 -4.55
N VAL A 295 -3.31 5.26 -3.77
CA VAL A 295 -2.58 5.83 -2.63
C VAL A 295 -2.33 4.78 -1.55
N SER A 296 -3.34 3.97 -1.22
CA SER A 296 -3.20 2.87 -0.26
C SER A 296 -2.36 1.72 -0.81
N LEU A 297 -2.44 1.45 -2.11
CA LEU A 297 -1.57 0.48 -2.78
C LEU A 297 -0.10 0.93 -2.83
N ALA A 298 0.15 2.24 -2.73
CA ALA A 298 1.50 2.81 -2.58
C ALA A 298 2.00 2.85 -1.13
N HIS A 299 1.21 2.34 -0.17
CA HIS A 299 1.58 2.36 1.25
C HIS A 299 2.99 1.79 1.48
N ARG A 300 3.82 2.48 2.30
CA ARG A 300 5.25 2.18 2.55
C ARG A 300 6.14 2.21 1.30
N GLY A 301 5.62 2.72 0.19
CA GLY A 301 6.31 2.81 -1.08
C GLY A 301 6.23 4.21 -1.69
N VAL A 302 6.17 4.24 -3.02
CA VAL A 302 6.19 5.46 -3.83
C VAL A 302 4.90 5.60 -4.62
N LEU A 303 4.24 6.75 -4.48
CA LEU A 303 3.19 7.20 -5.38
C LEU A 303 3.80 8.19 -6.37
N PHE A 304 3.93 7.78 -7.63
CA PHE A 304 4.45 8.62 -8.70
C PHE A 304 3.31 9.24 -9.52
N LEU A 305 3.28 10.57 -9.59
CA LEU A 305 2.33 11.32 -10.40
C LEU A 305 3.07 12.06 -11.50
N ASP A 306 3.05 11.51 -12.70
CA ASP A 306 3.61 12.17 -13.87
C ASP A 306 2.63 13.20 -14.42
N GLU A 307 3.15 14.27 -15.05
CA GLU A 307 2.33 15.36 -15.58
C GLU A 307 1.35 15.93 -14.53
N LEU A 308 1.85 16.19 -13.33
CA LEU A 308 1.04 16.60 -12.16
C LEU A 308 -0.04 17.65 -12.46
N PRO A 309 0.20 18.74 -13.24
CA PRO A 309 -0.83 19.74 -13.55
C PRO A 309 -1.95 19.23 -14.46
N GLU A 310 -1.82 18.05 -15.10
CA GLU A 310 -2.85 17.48 -15.97
C GLU A 310 -3.88 16.63 -15.19
N PHE A 311 -3.61 16.31 -13.95
CA PHE A 311 -4.60 15.67 -13.07
C PHE A 311 -5.78 16.61 -12.81
N ARG A 312 -6.96 16.02 -12.67
CA ARG A 312 -8.15 16.78 -12.26
C ARG A 312 -7.92 17.42 -10.89
N LYS A 313 -8.32 18.69 -10.74
CA LYS A 313 -8.12 19.43 -9.50
C LYS A 313 -8.64 18.69 -8.27
N ASN A 314 -9.82 18.10 -8.35
CA ASN A 314 -10.42 17.33 -7.25
C ASN A 314 -9.57 16.10 -6.88
N ALA A 315 -9.00 15.40 -7.88
CA ALA A 315 -8.12 14.25 -7.64
C ALA A 315 -6.84 14.65 -6.90
N LEU A 316 -6.31 15.85 -7.13
CA LEU A 316 -5.17 16.38 -6.38
C LEU A 316 -5.56 16.84 -4.97
N GLU A 317 -6.74 17.42 -4.78
CA GLU A 317 -7.20 17.90 -3.46
C GLU A 317 -7.43 16.74 -2.47
N VAL A 318 -7.94 15.60 -2.94
CA VAL A 318 -8.17 14.43 -2.07
C VAL A 318 -6.87 13.78 -1.58
N LEU A 319 -5.71 14.06 -2.22
CA LEU A 319 -4.40 13.59 -1.75
C LEU A 319 -3.91 14.33 -0.48
N ARG A 320 -4.48 15.49 -0.16
CA ARG A 320 -4.00 16.30 0.96
C ARG A 320 -4.08 15.59 2.30
N GLN A 321 -5.19 14.89 2.54
CA GLN A 321 -5.38 14.13 3.78
C GLN A 321 -4.42 12.94 3.88
N PRO A 322 -4.32 12.04 2.88
CA PRO A 322 -3.35 10.93 2.94
C PRO A 322 -1.91 11.36 3.16
N LEU A 323 -1.48 12.45 2.51
CA LEU A 323 -0.12 12.98 2.65
C LEU A 323 0.16 13.60 4.03
N GLU A 324 -0.87 13.95 4.80
CA GLU A 324 -0.75 14.51 6.14
C GLU A 324 -0.91 13.43 7.21
N ASP A 325 -1.98 12.63 7.10
CA ASP A 325 -2.40 11.68 8.12
C ASP A 325 -1.83 10.26 7.90
N GLY A 326 -1.25 9.96 6.73
CA GLY A 326 -0.80 8.62 6.34
C GLY A 326 -1.92 7.60 6.22
N ARG A 327 -3.17 8.04 6.08
CA ARG A 327 -4.36 7.19 5.97
C ARG A 327 -5.45 7.83 5.11
N VAL A 328 -6.29 6.99 4.51
CA VAL A 328 -7.49 7.39 3.77
C VAL A 328 -8.71 6.87 4.49
N THR A 329 -9.67 7.73 4.76
CA THR A 329 -10.97 7.34 5.31
C THR A 329 -12.06 7.51 4.26
N ILE A 330 -12.74 6.41 3.92
CA ILE A 330 -13.83 6.37 2.96
C ILE A 330 -15.13 6.23 3.73
N ALA A 331 -15.93 7.30 3.77
CA ALA A 331 -17.24 7.30 4.40
C ALA A 331 -18.32 7.09 3.33
N ARG A 332 -19.13 6.03 3.44
CA ARG A 332 -20.30 5.78 2.55
C ARG A 332 -21.41 5.02 3.28
N ALA A 333 -22.66 5.44 3.03
CA ALA A 333 -23.88 4.72 3.39
C ALA A 333 -23.87 4.08 4.80
N GLY A 334 -23.41 4.83 5.81
CA GLY A 334 -23.37 4.37 7.21
C GLY A 334 -22.16 3.51 7.59
N GLN A 335 -21.16 3.38 6.71
CA GLN A 335 -19.86 2.75 7.02
C GLN A 335 -18.72 3.73 6.78
N SER A 336 -17.74 3.71 7.67
CA SER A 336 -16.47 4.44 7.52
C SER A 336 -15.34 3.45 7.58
N LEU A 337 -14.61 3.27 6.46
CA LEU A 337 -13.47 2.38 6.36
C LEU A 337 -12.19 3.18 6.22
N THR A 338 -11.18 2.81 6.99
CA THR A 338 -9.87 3.48 6.97
C THR A 338 -8.82 2.52 6.40
N TYR A 339 -8.06 3.01 5.42
CA TYR A 339 -6.95 2.30 4.80
C TYR A 339 -5.64 3.02 5.08
N PRO A 340 -4.55 2.30 5.36
CA PRO A 340 -3.24 2.91 5.48
C PRO A 340 -2.79 3.48 4.12
N ALA A 341 -2.13 4.64 4.14
CA ALA A 341 -1.75 5.39 2.95
C ALA A 341 -0.48 6.23 3.17
N ALA A 342 0.41 5.79 4.06
CA ALA A 342 1.70 6.44 4.28
C ALA A 342 2.65 6.10 3.13
N CYS A 343 2.64 6.90 2.07
CA CYS A 343 3.49 6.77 0.90
C CYS A 343 4.34 8.01 0.70
N MET A 344 5.45 7.87 -0.01
CA MET A 344 6.28 8.97 -0.49
C MET A 344 5.70 9.46 -1.81
N LEU A 345 5.27 10.71 -1.87
CA LEU A 345 4.82 11.33 -3.12
C LEU A 345 6.04 11.76 -3.93
N VAL A 346 6.14 11.25 -5.14
CA VAL A 346 7.06 11.75 -6.18
C VAL A 346 6.22 12.26 -7.33
N ALA A 347 6.41 13.50 -7.70
CA ALA A 347 5.65 14.11 -8.79
C ALA A 347 6.60 14.64 -9.86
N ALA A 348 6.12 14.68 -11.09
CA ALA A 348 6.83 15.30 -12.20
C ALA A 348 5.93 16.27 -12.94
N MET A 349 6.52 17.37 -13.42
CA MET A 349 5.82 18.32 -14.27
C MET A 349 6.77 18.98 -15.27
N ASN A 350 6.20 19.50 -16.33
CA ASN A 350 6.92 20.40 -17.21
C ASN A 350 6.91 21.83 -16.65
N PRO A 351 7.89 22.69 -16.98
CA PRO A 351 7.93 24.06 -16.46
C PRO A 351 6.80 24.95 -17.01
N CYS A 352 6.21 24.55 -18.17
CA CYS A 352 5.11 25.21 -18.82
C CYS A 352 4.37 24.24 -19.78
N PRO A 353 3.24 24.61 -20.39
CA PRO A 353 2.51 23.74 -21.34
C PRO A 353 3.34 23.34 -22.57
N CYS A 354 4.19 24.21 -23.12
CA CYS A 354 5.08 23.82 -24.24
C CYS A 354 6.31 23.02 -23.77
N GLY A 355 6.65 23.07 -22.47
CA GLY A 355 7.76 22.32 -21.87
C GLY A 355 9.11 23.06 -21.83
N TYR A 356 9.25 24.22 -22.43
CA TYR A 356 10.56 24.85 -22.66
C TYR A 356 10.77 26.18 -21.93
N TYR A 357 9.98 26.51 -20.90
CA TYR A 357 10.20 27.72 -20.12
C TYR A 357 11.50 27.61 -19.31
N GLY A 358 12.44 28.53 -19.58
CA GLY A 358 13.78 28.53 -18.97
C GLY A 358 14.78 27.56 -19.62
N ASP A 359 14.40 26.91 -20.71
CA ASP A 359 15.30 26.06 -21.49
C ASP A 359 16.30 26.93 -22.26
N PRO A 360 17.64 26.67 -22.18
CA PRO A 360 18.63 27.48 -22.90
C PRO A 360 18.64 27.25 -24.42
N ASP A 361 18.20 26.07 -24.88
CA ASP A 361 18.30 25.64 -26.27
C ASP A 361 16.98 25.82 -27.05
N HIS A 362 15.86 25.98 -26.34
CA HIS A 362 14.54 26.10 -26.96
C HIS A 362 13.76 27.29 -26.40
N GLU A 363 13.22 28.11 -27.30
CA GLU A 363 12.39 29.25 -26.91
C GLU A 363 10.99 28.85 -26.47
N CYS A 364 10.58 29.33 -25.29
CA CYS A 364 9.23 29.12 -24.79
C CYS A 364 8.20 29.96 -25.56
N THR A 365 7.19 29.31 -26.13
CA THR A 365 6.10 29.95 -26.88
C THR A 365 4.88 30.31 -26.04
N CYS A 366 4.91 30.05 -24.74
CA CYS A 366 3.78 30.28 -23.84
C CYS A 366 3.63 31.75 -23.46
N ARG A 367 2.41 32.28 -23.53
CA ARG A 367 2.10 33.61 -23.02
C ARG A 367 2.13 33.64 -21.49
N PRO A 368 2.45 34.77 -20.85
CA PRO A 368 2.52 34.87 -19.38
C PRO A 368 1.24 34.44 -18.67
N ASP A 369 0.06 34.74 -19.23
CA ASP A 369 -1.23 34.35 -18.67
C ASP A 369 -1.47 32.83 -18.71
N ILE A 370 -0.93 32.14 -19.71
CA ILE A 370 -1.00 30.67 -19.84
C ILE A 370 -0.05 30.03 -18.84
N LEU A 371 1.17 30.58 -18.66
CA LEU A 371 2.13 30.13 -17.65
C LEU A 371 1.53 30.22 -16.25
N HIS A 372 0.96 31.38 -15.92
CA HIS A 372 0.34 31.59 -14.61
C HIS A 372 -0.84 30.63 -14.38
N ARG A 373 -1.72 30.44 -15.36
CA ARG A 373 -2.82 29.45 -15.27
C ARG A 373 -2.33 28.02 -15.13
N TYR A 374 -1.27 27.62 -15.81
CA TYR A 374 -0.71 26.28 -15.73
C TYR A 374 -0.15 26.00 -14.33
N ARG A 375 0.61 26.92 -13.77
CA ARG A 375 1.17 26.79 -12.42
C ARG A 375 0.10 26.83 -11.34
N ASN A 376 -0.93 27.66 -11.48
CA ASN A 376 -2.05 27.76 -10.56
C ASN A 376 -3.02 26.57 -10.59
N ARG A 377 -2.82 25.56 -11.48
CA ARG A 377 -3.51 24.28 -11.37
C ARG A 377 -3.11 23.52 -10.11
N LEU A 378 -1.87 23.73 -9.65
CA LEU A 378 -1.40 23.18 -8.38
C LEU A 378 -1.77 24.12 -7.23
N SER A 379 -2.52 23.60 -6.28
CA SER A 379 -2.89 24.41 -5.11
C SER A 379 -1.69 24.63 -4.18
N GLY A 380 -1.57 25.81 -3.60
CA GLY A 380 -0.57 26.12 -2.59
C GLY A 380 -0.52 25.05 -1.49
N PRO A 381 -1.67 24.64 -0.90
CA PRO A 381 -1.73 23.59 0.10
C PRO A 381 -1.17 22.23 -0.32
N LEU A 382 -1.22 21.84 -1.61
CA LEU A 382 -0.59 20.63 -2.11
C LEU A 382 0.93 20.82 -2.23
N LEU A 383 1.39 21.92 -2.84
CA LEU A 383 2.81 22.27 -2.93
C LEU A 383 3.45 22.39 -1.54
N ASP A 384 2.72 22.90 -0.59
CA ASP A 384 3.12 22.91 0.82
C ASP A 384 3.36 21.52 1.43
N ARG A 385 2.98 20.43 0.80
CA ARG A 385 3.22 19.04 1.26
C ARG A 385 4.35 18.35 0.52
N ILE A 386 4.97 19.05 -0.42
CA ILE A 386 6.15 18.58 -1.13
C ILE A 386 7.37 19.28 -0.55
N ASP A 387 8.32 18.51 -0.03
CA ASP A 387 9.47 19.02 0.69
C ASP A 387 10.59 19.44 -0.25
N VAL A 388 10.80 18.67 -1.31
CA VAL A 388 11.90 18.84 -2.28
C VAL A 388 11.33 19.28 -3.63
N HIS A 389 11.85 20.36 -4.18
CA HIS A 389 11.58 20.81 -5.54
C HIS A 389 12.89 20.87 -6.30
N VAL A 390 13.03 20.09 -7.36
CA VAL A 390 14.28 19.99 -8.12
C VAL A 390 14.06 20.20 -9.61
N GLU A 391 14.95 20.95 -10.23
CA GLU A 391 15.02 21.07 -11.69
C GLU A 391 15.76 19.87 -12.29
N VAL A 392 15.18 19.34 -13.37
CA VAL A 392 15.71 18.21 -14.14
C VAL A 392 15.94 18.72 -15.57
N PRO A 393 17.07 19.35 -15.88
CA PRO A 393 17.34 19.91 -17.20
C PRO A 393 17.45 18.81 -18.26
N ALA A 394 17.44 19.19 -19.54
CA ALA A 394 17.80 18.28 -20.61
C ALA A 394 19.23 17.75 -20.42
N VAL A 395 19.46 16.48 -20.74
CA VAL A 395 20.81 15.88 -20.64
C VAL A 395 21.63 16.34 -21.84
N PRO A 396 22.81 16.99 -21.66
CA PRO A 396 23.69 17.36 -22.74
C PRO A 396 24.13 16.14 -23.56
N TYR A 397 24.28 16.33 -24.86
CA TYR A 397 24.70 15.25 -25.76
C TYR A 397 26.01 14.59 -25.34
N GLU A 398 26.94 15.38 -24.80
CA GLU A 398 28.24 14.91 -24.31
C GLU A 398 28.09 13.88 -23.19
N ASP A 399 27.17 14.12 -22.24
CA ASP A 399 26.89 13.20 -21.15
C ASP A 399 26.21 11.89 -21.67
N LEU A 400 25.41 11.99 -22.74
CA LEU A 400 24.78 10.82 -23.37
C LEU A 400 25.81 9.94 -24.08
N ARG A 401 26.83 10.53 -24.71
CA ARG A 401 27.82 9.83 -25.54
C ARG A 401 28.90 9.11 -24.76
N GLY A 402 29.36 9.65 -23.62
CA GLY A 402 30.57 9.14 -22.97
C GLY A 402 30.84 9.64 -21.55
N GLY A 403 29.83 10.07 -20.82
CA GLY A 403 29.98 10.52 -19.42
C GLY A 403 30.59 9.44 -18.52
N SER A 404 31.27 9.87 -17.46
CA SER A 404 31.75 8.97 -16.40
C SER A 404 30.65 8.04 -15.93
N PRO A 405 30.95 6.76 -15.60
CA PRO A 405 29.96 5.85 -15.06
C PRO A 405 29.22 6.51 -13.91
N ALA A 406 27.89 6.53 -13.99
CA ALA A 406 27.10 7.04 -12.91
C ALA A 406 27.20 6.07 -11.71
N GLU A 407 27.10 6.63 -10.51
CA GLU A 407 27.10 5.84 -9.27
C GLU A 407 25.92 4.87 -9.25
N ASP A 408 26.14 3.63 -8.87
CA ASP A 408 25.14 2.57 -8.84
C ASP A 408 24.15 2.71 -7.68
N SER A 409 23.00 2.08 -7.81
CA SER A 409 21.95 2.07 -6.78
C SER A 409 22.44 1.50 -5.45
N SER A 410 23.33 0.51 -5.46
CA SER A 410 23.88 -0.14 -4.26
C SER A 410 24.68 0.85 -3.41
N THR A 411 25.51 1.66 -4.04
CA THR A 411 26.34 2.66 -3.37
C THR A 411 25.48 3.78 -2.76
N ILE A 412 24.50 4.30 -3.50
CA ILE A 412 23.55 5.30 -2.98
C ILE A 412 22.74 4.72 -1.81
N ARG A 413 22.23 3.48 -1.98
CA ARG A 413 21.44 2.78 -0.96
C ARG A 413 22.22 2.61 0.35
N LYS A 414 23.51 2.32 0.32
CA LYS A 414 24.33 2.22 1.53
C LYS A 414 24.33 3.53 2.34
N ARG A 415 24.47 4.68 1.68
CA ARG A 415 24.40 5.99 2.36
C ARG A 415 22.99 6.27 2.92
N VAL A 416 21.95 5.95 2.15
CA VAL A 416 20.55 6.08 2.57
C VAL A 416 20.29 5.21 3.81
N LEU A 417 20.75 3.95 3.82
CA LEU A 417 20.62 3.05 4.96
C LEU A 417 21.32 3.58 6.20
N ALA A 418 22.55 4.03 6.08
CA ALA A 418 23.30 4.61 7.21
C ALA A 418 22.60 5.85 7.80
N ALA A 419 22.02 6.72 6.94
CA ALA A 419 21.24 7.86 7.41
C ALA A 419 19.94 7.42 8.11
N ARG A 420 19.28 6.37 7.62
CA ARG A 420 18.06 5.80 8.24
C ARG A 420 18.33 5.12 9.59
N GLU A 421 19.44 4.41 9.72
CA GLU A 421 19.87 3.82 11.00
C GLU A 421 20.02 4.91 12.06
N ARG A 422 20.71 6.03 11.75
CA ARG A 422 20.80 7.19 12.66
C ARG A 422 19.42 7.76 13.05
N GLN A 423 18.49 7.81 12.11
CA GLN A 423 17.12 8.26 12.38
C GLN A 423 16.38 7.26 13.28
N ASN A 424 16.48 5.97 13.03
CA ASN A 424 15.86 4.92 13.83
C ASN A 424 16.37 4.98 15.29
N ASP A 425 17.67 5.13 15.49
CA ASP A 425 18.27 5.27 16.82
C ASP A 425 17.78 6.54 17.53
N ARG A 426 17.73 7.66 16.79
CA ARG A 426 17.32 8.97 17.31
C ARG A 426 15.87 9.00 17.73
N TYR A 427 14.98 8.32 16.98
CA TYR A 427 13.53 8.35 17.19
C TYR A 427 12.99 7.12 17.88
N ALA A 428 13.87 6.24 18.40
CA ALA A 428 13.47 5.06 19.14
C ALA A 428 12.47 5.42 20.27
N GLY A 429 11.35 4.69 20.33
CA GLY A 429 10.29 4.94 21.29
C GLY A 429 9.35 6.13 20.99
N THR A 430 9.49 6.76 19.82
CA THR A 430 8.56 7.79 19.33
C THR A 430 7.72 7.29 18.15
N ALA A 431 6.70 8.06 17.77
CA ALA A 431 5.91 7.76 16.57
C ALA A 431 6.61 8.22 15.26
N CYS A 432 7.73 8.96 15.36
CA CYS A 432 8.48 9.48 14.24
C CYS A 432 9.33 8.35 13.61
N ARG A 433 9.24 8.16 12.32
CA ARG A 433 9.96 7.10 11.58
C ARG A 433 11.13 7.65 10.76
N CYS A 434 11.03 8.90 10.34
CA CYS A 434 12.03 9.54 9.50
C CYS A 434 11.99 11.06 9.69
N ASN A 435 12.97 11.75 9.10
CA ASN A 435 13.08 13.20 9.26
C ASN A 435 11.88 13.96 8.67
N ALA A 436 11.20 13.44 7.65
CA ALA A 436 9.98 14.06 7.11
C ALA A 436 8.83 14.11 8.13
N ASP A 437 8.81 13.20 9.11
CA ASP A 437 7.79 13.15 10.16
C ASP A 437 8.06 14.10 11.33
N LEU A 438 9.25 14.74 11.38
CA LEU A 438 9.64 15.60 12.50
C LEU A 438 8.65 16.77 12.66
N GLY A 439 8.22 17.00 13.90
CA GLY A 439 7.35 18.10 14.25
C GLY A 439 7.42 18.46 15.73
N GLY A 440 6.88 19.63 16.09
CA GLY A 440 6.82 20.09 17.48
C GLY A 440 8.17 20.02 18.19
N PHE A 441 8.16 19.51 19.41
CA PHE A 441 9.36 19.40 20.25
C PHE A 441 10.52 18.60 19.62
N LEU A 442 10.23 17.56 18.84
CA LEU A 442 11.29 16.77 18.18
C LEU A 442 12.02 17.59 17.11
N LEU A 443 11.30 18.44 16.37
CA LEU A 443 11.90 19.33 15.40
C LEU A 443 12.84 20.32 16.09
N GLU A 444 12.40 20.99 17.16
CA GLU A 444 13.22 21.94 17.92
C GLU A 444 14.47 21.26 18.49
N ARG A 445 14.31 20.07 19.04
CA ARG A 445 15.41 19.31 19.65
C ARG A 445 16.47 18.85 18.67
N TYR A 446 16.07 18.35 17.51
CA TYR A 446 16.98 17.66 16.58
C TYR A 446 17.37 18.50 15.36
N CYS A 447 16.69 19.64 15.14
CA CYS A 447 17.00 20.56 14.04
C CYS A 447 17.51 21.92 14.54
N ALA A 448 18.12 21.96 15.73
CA ALA A 448 18.75 23.18 16.23
C ALA A 448 19.88 23.64 15.29
N LEU A 449 19.91 24.94 15.01
CA LEU A 449 20.94 25.60 14.19
C LEU A 449 21.92 26.36 15.07
N ASP A 450 23.14 26.51 14.59
CA ASP A 450 24.10 27.46 15.15
C ASP A 450 23.79 28.92 14.71
N ALA A 451 24.55 29.89 15.21
CA ALA A 451 24.36 31.29 14.88
C ALA A 451 24.48 31.60 13.37
N ALA A 452 25.38 30.92 12.69
CA ALA A 452 25.58 31.08 11.25
C ALA A 452 24.44 30.46 10.44
N GLY A 453 23.94 29.29 10.86
CA GLY A 453 22.75 28.66 10.28
C GLY A 453 21.50 29.50 10.47
N HIS A 454 21.31 30.10 11.64
CA HIS A 454 20.21 31.05 11.89
C HIS A 454 20.29 32.29 10.98
N ALA A 455 21.47 32.90 10.84
CA ALA A 455 21.65 34.03 9.95
C ALA A 455 21.32 33.71 8.50
N LEU A 456 21.80 32.55 7.99
CA LEU A 456 21.49 32.09 6.64
C LEU A 456 19.97 31.84 6.45
N MET A 457 19.32 31.21 7.43
CA MET A 457 17.89 30.96 7.39
C MET A 457 17.07 32.26 7.41
N GLU A 458 17.49 33.26 8.24
CA GLU A 458 16.86 34.57 8.27
C GLU A 458 16.96 35.28 6.91
N GLN A 459 18.15 35.22 6.30
CA GLN A 459 18.35 35.76 4.96
C GLN A 459 17.44 35.09 3.92
N ALA A 460 17.33 33.74 3.97
CA ALA A 460 16.48 32.99 3.06
C ALA A 460 14.98 33.33 3.25
N VAL A 461 14.52 33.45 4.52
CA VAL A 461 13.13 33.83 4.83
C VAL A 461 12.83 35.21 4.25
N ARG A 462 13.74 36.19 4.40
CA ARG A 462 13.54 37.56 3.87
C ARG A 462 13.61 37.60 2.34
N ALA A 463 14.61 36.92 1.73
CA ALA A 463 14.83 37.00 0.30
C ALA A 463 13.80 36.21 -0.53
N LEU A 464 13.36 35.05 -0.02
CA LEU A 464 12.47 34.13 -0.71
C LEU A 464 11.00 34.21 -0.21
N GLY A 465 10.73 34.97 0.85
CA GLY A 465 9.38 35.05 1.42
C GLY A 465 8.88 33.72 2.00
N LEU A 466 9.77 32.90 2.59
CA LEU A 466 9.41 31.56 3.06
C LEU A 466 8.30 31.60 4.12
N SER A 467 7.27 30.78 3.93
CA SER A 467 6.25 30.55 4.94
C SER A 467 6.79 29.77 6.15
N ALA A 468 6.11 29.82 7.29
CA ALA A 468 6.48 29.02 8.47
C ALA A 468 6.55 27.51 8.15
N ARG A 469 5.72 27.02 7.24
CA ARG A 469 5.78 25.64 6.76
C ARG A 469 7.04 25.38 5.93
N ALA A 470 7.40 26.27 5.02
CA ALA A 470 8.63 26.16 4.23
C ALA A 470 9.86 26.18 5.14
N TYR A 471 9.88 27.04 6.16
CA TYR A 471 10.93 27.07 7.19
C TYR A 471 11.14 25.71 7.86
N THR A 472 10.06 25.09 8.36
CA THR A 472 10.16 23.78 9.02
C THR A 472 10.65 22.67 8.08
N ARG A 473 10.32 22.73 6.79
CA ARG A 473 10.81 21.78 5.77
C ARG A 473 12.28 21.94 5.48
N VAL A 474 12.75 23.17 5.35
CA VAL A 474 14.20 23.42 5.20
C VAL A 474 14.96 22.81 6.38
N LEU A 475 14.46 22.93 7.61
CA LEU A 475 15.06 22.29 8.78
C LEU A 475 15.11 20.77 8.69
N ARG A 476 13.97 20.13 8.27
CA ARG A 476 13.90 18.68 8.09
C ARG A 476 14.88 18.19 7.01
N LEU A 477 14.96 18.92 5.88
CA LEU A 477 15.90 18.62 4.80
C LEU A 477 17.35 18.79 5.27
N ALA A 478 17.69 19.89 5.94
CA ALA A 478 19.02 20.13 6.49
C ALA A 478 19.44 19.03 7.48
N ARG A 479 18.49 18.54 8.32
CA ARG A 479 18.73 17.39 9.20
C ARG A 479 19.04 16.13 8.38
N THR A 480 18.30 15.87 7.31
CA THR A 480 18.52 14.71 6.44
C THR A 480 19.88 14.77 5.74
N ILE A 481 20.26 15.94 5.24
CA ILE A 481 21.57 16.14 4.60
C ILE A 481 22.69 15.90 5.60
N ALA A 482 22.56 16.42 6.82
CA ALA A 482 23.54 16.17 7.90
C ALA A 482 23.63 14.68 8.27
N ASP A 483 22.50 13.95 8.29
CA ASP A 483 22.50 12.50 8.55
C ASP A 483 23.21 11.72 7.43
N LEU A 484 23.03 12.11 6.16
CA LEU A 484 23.74 11.53 5.01
C LEU A 484 25.25 11.75 5.08
N GLU A 485 25.69 12.89 5.64
CA GLU A 485 27.11 13.18 5.91
C GLU A 485 27.64 12.57 7.21
N GLY A 486 26.78 11.90 7.97
CA GLY A 486 27.17 11.32 9.25
C GLY A 486 27.43 12.34 10.36
N LYS A 487 26.84 13.53 10.28
CA LYS A 487 27.01 14.63 11.24
C LYS A 487 25.85 14.69 12.24
N ASP A 488 26.18 14.95 13.50
CA ASP A 488 25.19 15.08 14.57
C ASP A 488 24.57 16.50 14.59
N ALA A 489 25.34 17.52 14.26
CA ALA A 489 24.88 18.91 14.18
C ALA A 489 24.57 19.32 12.73
N ILE A 490 23.61 20.23 12.56
CA ILE A 490 23.30 20.84 11.28
C ILE A 490 24.26 22.01 11.07
N ALA A 491 25.10 21.92 10.04
CA ALA A 491 26.01 23.00 9.63
C ALA A 491 25.31 23.95 8.64
N PRO A 492 25.81 25.19 8.47
CA PRO A 492 25.28 26.15 7.49
C PRO A 492 25.27 25.61 6.04
N ALA A 493 26.22 24.76 5.66
CA ALA A 493 26.26 24.11 4.34
C ALA A 493 25.02 23.23 4.12
N HIS A 494 24.56 22.49 5.15
CA HIS A 494 23.35 21.66 5.06
C HIS A 494 22.08 22.51 4.87
N VAL A 495 22.03 23.68 5.51
CA VAL A 495 20.93 24.64 5.34
C VAL A 495 20.95 25.22 3.93
N ALA A 496 22.12 25.59 3.40
CA ALA A 496 22.25 26.10 2.04
C ALA A 496 21.81 25.08 0.99
N GLU A 497 22.22 23.81 1.11
CA GLU A 497 21.77 22.74 0.23
C GLU A 497 20.25 22.51 0.36
N ALA A 498 19.70 22.49 1.57
CA ALA A 498 18.27 22.35 1.80
C ALA A 498 17.44 23.48 1.13
N ILE A 499 17.92 24.72 1.19
CA ILE A 499 17.30 25.86 0.50
C ILE A 499 17.38 25.67 -1.02
N SER A 500 18.52 25.19 -1.54
CA SER A 500 18.68 24.96 -2.98
C SER A 500 17.74 23.91 -3.54
N LEU A 501 17.32 22.96 -2.74
CA LEU A 501 16.32 21.93 -3.07
C LEU A 501 14.88 22.42 -3.04
N ARG A 502 14.63 23.73 -2.97
CA ARG A 502 13.31 24.36 -2.95
C ARG A 502 13.16 25.42 -4.04
N VAL A 503 13.38 25.02 -5.28
CA VAL A 503 13.42 25.92 -6.45
C VAL A 503 12.15 26.75 -6.63
N LEU A 504 10.96 26.19 -6.32
CA LEU A 504 9.67 26.90 -6.49
C LEU A 504 9.44 28.02 -5.45
N ASP A 505 10.18 28.05 -4.36
CA ASP A 505 10.08 29.12 -3.37
C ASP A 505 10.86 30.39 -3.79
N ARG A 506 11.62 30.33 -4.89
CA ARG A 506 12.34 31.48 -5.43
C ARG A 506 11.37 32.44 -6.12
N PRO A 507 11.48 33.75 -5.88
CA PRO A 507 10.74 34.75 -6.63
C PRO A 507 11.07 34.60 -8.13
N GLN A 508 10.03 34.57 -8.97
CA GLN A 508 10.14 34.39 -10.43
C GLN A 508 9.98 35.69 -11.14
#